data_fb083fe55bbbd12c58c4d8ef817ddc84
#
_entry.id   fb083fe55bbbd12c58c4d8ef817ddc84
#
_cell.length_a   1.000
_cell.length_b   1.000
_cell.length_c   1.000
_cell.angle_alpha   90.00
_cell.angle_beta   90.00
_cell.angle_gamma   90.00
#
_symmetry.space_group_name_H-M   'P 1'
#
loop_
_entity.id
_entity.type
_entity.pdbx_description
1 polymer ?
#
loop_
_entity_poly.entity_id
_entity_poly.type
_entity_poly.pdbx_seq_one_letter_code
_entity_poly.pdbx_strand_id
1 'polypeptide(L)'
;SGGKSGAEKDLGLMAMTYGHVYVAQVAMGANPNQLLKAMREAEAWDGAALIIAYAPCIAHGIDMRDVQEIEKKAVQCGYFPLYRYHPANGLMLDSKAPDGDFQAFLMRQGRFAALRRIRRRARASAKWRKKRRGGAGTCWKC
;
A
#
# COMPACT_ATOMS: atom_id res chain seq x y z
N SER A 1 5.36 16.13 -4.58
CA SER A 1 5.28 15.49 -5.89
C SER A 1 3.87 14.96 -6.15
N GLY A 2 3.40 15.01 -7.40
CA GLY A 2 2.07 14.54 -7.79
C GLY A 2 1.94 13.01 -7.94
N GLY A 3 2.96 12.27 -7.54
CA GLY A 3 3.08 10.84 -7.76
C GLY A 3 3.60 10.50 -9.18
N LYS A 4 3.99 9.26 -9.38
CA LYS A 4 4.36 8.72 -10.69
C LYS A 4 3.14 8.07 -11.33
N SER A 5 3.04 8.13 -12.67
CA SER A 5 1.98 7.46 -13.43
C SER A 5 2.30 6.00 -13.77
N GLY A 6 3.53 5.54 -13.50
CA GLY A 6 3.96 4.17 -13.76
C GLY A 6 3.69 3.23 -12.60
N ALA A 7 3.58 1.94 -12.88
CA ALA A 7 3.50 0.91 -11.87
C ALA A 7 4.79 0.82 -11.05
N GLU A 8 4.67 0.57 -9.76
CA GLU A 8 5.81 0.31 -8.89
C GLU A 8 6.37 -1.09 -9.14
N LYS A 9 7.68 -1.26 -8.92
CA LYS A 9 8.31 -2.58 -8.97
C LYS A 9 7.90 -3.38 -7.75
N ASP A 10 7.47 -4.60 -7.95
CA ASP A 10 7.21 -5.56 -6.88
C ASP A 10 8.46 -6.43 -6.66
N LEU A 11 9.19 -6.11 -5.58
CA LEU A 11 10.42 -6.82 -5.25
C LEU A 11 10.18 -8.30 -4.93
N GLY A 12 9.06 -8.60 -4.27
CA GLY A 12 8.69 -9.97 -3.94
C GLY A 12 8.42 -10.81 -5.18
N LEU A 13 7.60 -10.29 -6.11
CA LEU A 13 7.35 -10.98 -7.38
C LEU A 13 8.63 -11.14 -8.20
N MET A 14 9.51 -10.13 -8.23
CA MET A 14 10.79 -10.24 -8.91
C MET A 14 11.65 -11.35 -8.31
N ALA A 15 11.74 -11.45 -6.98
CA ALA A 15 12.51 -12.49 -6.32
C ALA A 15 11.93 -13.91 -6.56
N MET A 16 10.59 -14.03 -6.60
CA MET A 16 9.93 -15.30 -6.90
C MET A 16 10.24 -15.81 -8.31
N THR A 17 10.51 -14.94 -9.29
CA THR A 17 10.83 -15.35 -10.67
C THR A 17 12.14 -16.13 -10.78
N TYR A 18 13.03 -16.01 -9.80
CA TYR A 18 14.26 -16.82 -9.75
C TYR A 18 13.97 -18.30 -9.44
N GLY A 19 12.82 -18.63 -8.87
CA GLY A 19 12.39 -20.00 -8.62
C GLY A 19 13.06 -20.71 -7.44
N HIS A 20 14.21 -20.25 -6.97
CA HIS A 20 14.99 -20.84 -5.89
C HIS A 20 15.15 -19.92 -4.65
N VAL A 21 14.48 -18.77 -4.64
CA VAL A 21 14.53 -17.82 -3.52
C VAL A 21 13.28 -17.99 -2.67
N TYR A 22 13.46 -18.18 -1.35
CA TYR A 22 12.36 -18.08 -0.40
C TYR A 22 11.96 -16.61 -0.25
N VAL A 23 10.66 -16.30 -0.33
CA VAL A 23 10.17 -14.91 -0.20
C VAL A 23 9.04 -14.85 0.79
N ALA A 24 9.10 -13.89 1.73
CA ALA A 24 8.00 -13.63 2.65
C ALA A 24 7.72 -12.13 2.77
N GLN A 25 6.45 -11.78 2.82
CA GLN A 25 5.99 -10.43 3.13
C GLN A 25 5.27 -10.46 4.47
N VAL A 26 5.78 -9.68 5.44
CA VAL A 26 5.42 -9.78 6.85
C VAL A 26 5.13 -8.42 7.47
N ALA A 27 4.25 -8.40 8.50
CA ALA A 27 3.99 -7.23 9.32
C ALA A 27 3.78 -7.68 10.78
N MET A 28 4.69 -7.30 11.66
CA MET A 28 4.71 -7.76 13.05
C MET A 28 3.44 -7.38 13.80
N GLY A 29 2.98 -6.15 13.69
CA GLY A 29 1.77 -5.67 14.38
C GLY A 29 0.46 -6.26 13.83
N ALA A 30 0.49 -6.82 12.60
CA ALA A 30 -0.67 -7.49 12.03
C ALA A 30 -0.74 -8.97 12.41
N ASN A 31 0.38 -9.69 12.29
CA ASN A 31 0.45 -11.12 12.59
C ASN A 31 1.87 -11.55 13.03
N PRO A 32 2.20 -11.47 14.34
CA PRO A 32 3.51 -11.85 14.83
C PRO A 32 3.81 -13.35 14.64
N ASN A 33 2.79 -14.20 14.67
CA ASN A 33 2.99 -15.64 14.44
C ASN A 33 3.39 -15.96 13.00
N GLN A 34 2.83 -15.24 12.04
CA GLN A 34 3.22 -15.37 10.62
C GLN A 34 4.67 -14.90 10.42
N LEU A 35 5.08 -13.81 11.06
CA LEU A 35 6.46 -13.34 11.04
C LEU A 35 7.42 -14.42 11.58
N LEU A 36 7.15 -14.97 12.76
CA LEU A 36 7.99 -16.02 13.36
C LEU A 36 8.06 -17.27 12.47
N LYS A 37 6.93 -17.65 11.88
CA LYS A 37 6.89 -18.78 10.95
C LYS A 37 7.73 -18.50 9.70
N ALA A 38 7.60 -17.31 9.10
CA ALA A 38 8.37 -16.91 7.94
C ALA A 38 9.89 -16.91 8.22
N MET A 39 10.30 -16.42 9.41
CA MET A 39 11.70 -16.43 9.82
C MET A 39 12.26 -17.86 9.95
N ARG A 40 11.51 -18.76 10.60
CA ARG A 40 11.92 -20.17 10.74
C ARG A 40 12.02 -20.89 9.40
N GLU A 41 11.09 -20.65 8.50
CA GLU A 41 11.11 -21.22 7.15
C GLU A 41 12.29 -20.68 6.32
N ALA A 42 12.58 -19.36 6.46
CA ALA A 42 13.71 -18.74 5.79
C ALA A 42 15.06 -19.25 6.31
N GLU A 43 15.18 -19.48 7.63
CA GLU A 43 16.39 -20.05 8.26
C GLU A 43 16.60 -21.50 7.88
N ALA A 44 15.53 -22.28 7.76
CA ALA A 44 15.60 -23.68 7.37
C ALA A 44 15.83 -23.89 5.86
N TRP A 45 15.66 -22.85 5.05
CA TRP A 45 15.87 -22.93 3.61
C TRP A 45 17.36 -22.89 3.25
N ASP A 46 17.84 -23.93 2.58
CA ASP A 46 19.23 -24.02 2.07
C ASP A 46 19.36 -23.21 0.77
N GLY A 47 19.28 -21.90 0.86
CA GLY A 47 19.35 -21.00 -0.29
C GLY A 47 19.11 -19.54 0.10
N ALA A 48 18.98 -18.68 -0.91
CA ALA A 48 18.68 -17.28 -0.68
C ALA A 48 17.25 -17.10 -0.13
N ALA A 49 17.09 -16.26 0.89
CA ALA A 49 15.80 -15.88 1.46
C ALA A 49 15.63 -14.36 1.50
N LEU A 50 14.46 -13.88 1.12
CA LEU A 50 14.07 -12.47 1.15
C LEU A 50 12.85 -12.29 2.06
N ILE A 51 13.01 -11.54 3.15
CA ILE A 51 11.89 -11.14 4.01
C ILE A 51 11.62 -9.64 3.83
N ILE A 52 10.43 -9.29 3.38
CA ILE A 52 9.96 -7.92 3.18
C ILE A 52 9.05 -7.56 4.35
N ALA A 53 9.55 -6.74 5.27
CA ALA A 53 8.81 -6.32 6.45
C ALA A 53 8.22 -4.92 6.25
N TYR A 54 6.94 -4.74 6.62
CA TYR A 54 6.32 -3.41 6.65
C TYR A 54 6.88 -2.60 7.82
N ALA A 55 7.47 -1.45 7.51
CA ALA A 55 8.04 -0.55 8.49
C ALA A 55 7.45 0.87 8.34
N PRO A 56 6.46 1.26 9.16
CA PRO A 56 5.98 2.63 9.22
C PRO A 56 7.09 3.60 9.65
N CYS A 57 7.07 4.84 9.13
CA CYS A 57 8.11 5.82 9.38
C CYS A 57 7.51 7.18 9.77
N ILE A 58 8.17 7.89 10.68
CA ILE A 58 7.81 9.27 11.08
C ILE A 58 7.79 10.24 9.89
N ALA A 59 8.65 10.02 8.90
CA ALA A 59 8.68 10.83 7.67
C ALA A 59 7.37 10.73 6.86
N HIS A 60 6.56 9.71 7.11
CA HIS A 60 5.23 9.55 6.52
C HIS A 60 4.13 10.28 7.32
N GLY A 61 4.49 11.02 8.38
CA GLY A 61 3.55 11.68 9.28
C GLY A 61 2.76 10.70 10.14
N ILE A 62 3.44 9.66 10.61
CA ILE A 62 2.90 8.60 11.47
C ILE A 62 3.48 8.75 12.86
N ASP A 63 2.64 8.66 13.90
CA ASP A 63 3.10 8.54 15.28
C ASP A 63 3.66 7.13 15.51
N MET A 64 4.90 7.02 15.99
CA MET A 64 5.56 5.73 16.23
C MET A 64 4.91 4.93 17.36
N ARG A 65 4.08 5.53 18.20
CA ARG A 65 3.28 4.82 19.19
C ARG A 65 2.19 3.95 18.57
N ASP A 66 1.74 4.33 17.37
CA ASP A 66 0.65 3.66 16.64
C ASP A 66 1.17 2.65 15.59
N VAL A 67 2.46 2.35 15.57
CA VAL A 67 3.10 1.50 14.53
C VAL A 67 2.36 0.18 14.33
N GLN A 68 2.12 -0.56 15.41
CA GLN A 68 1.46 -1.88 15.33
C GLN A 68 0.02 -1.77 14.82
N GLU A 69 -0.71 -0.74 15.25
CA GLU A 69 -2.07 -0.50 14.77
C GLU A 69 -2.09 -0.14 13.27
N ILE A 70 -1.10 0.63 12.83
CA ILE A 70 -0.95 1.01 11.41
C ILE A 70 -0.60 -0.20 10.56
N GLU A 71 0.31 -1.06 11.02
CA GLU A 71 0.64 -2.33 10.35
C GLU A 71 -0.60 -3.22 10.22
N LYS A 72 -1.36 -3.38 11.30
CA LYS A 72 -2.61 -4.15 11.30
C LYS A 72 -3.62 -3.58 10.28
N LYS A 73 -3.81 -2.26 10.28
CA LYS A 73 -4.72 -1.59 9.32
C LYS A 73 -4.24 -1.69 7.88
N ALA A 74 -2.92 -1.63 7.64
CA ALA A 74 -2.35 -1.81 6.31
C ALA A 74 -2.68 -3.19 5.73
N VAL A 75 -2.63 -4.23 6.56
CA VAL A 75 -3.00 -5.59 6.15
C VAL A 75 -4.51 -5.73 5.96
N GLN A 76 -5.32 -5.23 6.92
CA GLN A 76 -6.77 -5.32 6.87
C GLN A 76 -7.38 -4.61 5.65
N CYS A 77 -6.83 -3.47 5.23
CA CYS A 77 -7.33 -2.75 4.05
C CYS A 77 -6.72 -3.22 2.72
N GLY A 78 -5.88 -4.27 2.74
CA GLY A 78 -5.26 -4.82 1.54
C GLY A 78 -4.12 -3.98 0.96
N TYR A 79 -3.64 -2.96 1.70
CA TYR A 79 -2.48 -2.16 1.28
C TYR A 79 -1.18 -2.97 1.30
N PHE A 80 -1.04 -3.88 2.25
CA PHE A 80 0.14 -4.72 2.43
C PHE A 80 -0.28 -6.16 2.74
N PRO A 81 -0.54 -7.02 1.73
CA PRO A 81 -0.93 -8.40 1.94
C PRO A 81 0.23 -9.20 2.53
N LEU A 82 -0.06 -10.12 3.45
CA LEU A 82 0.93 -11.04 4.00
C LEU A 82 0.95 -12.33 3.18
N TYR A 83 2.12 -12.75 2.76
CA TYR A 83 2.31 -14.00 2.03
C TYR A 83 3.68 -14.61 2.30
N ARG A 84 3.81 -15.88 1.96
CA ARG A 84 5.07 -16.62 1.92
C ARG A 84 5.14 -17.40 0.62
N TYR A 85 6.29 -17.38 0.00
CA TYR A 85 6.61 -18.20 -1.16
C TYR A 85 7.76 -19.13 -0.80
N HIS A 86 7.50 -20.42 -0.88
CA HIS A 86 8.52 -21.45 -0.71
C HIS A 86 8.76 -22.12 -2.06
N PRO A 87 10.01 -22.23 -2.55
CA PRO A 87 10.30 -22.81 -3.87
C PRO A 87 9.67 -24.17 -4.14
N ALA A 88 9.58 -25.03 -3.11
CA ALA A 88 8.96 -26.34 -3.24
C ALA A 88 7.42 -26.35 -3.13
N ASN A 89 6.81 -25.36 -2.43
CA ASN A 89 5.39 -25.38 -2.07
C ASN A 89 4.58 -24.28 -2.80
N GLY A 90 5.27 -23.35 -3.47
CA GLY A 90 4.64 -22.21 -4.14
C GLY A 90 4.20 -21.08 -3.20
N LEU A 91 3.29 -20.24 -3.68
CA LEU A 91 2.80 -19.05 -2.98
C LEU A 91 1.66 -19.41 -2.02
N MET A 92 1.79 -18.97 -0.77
CA MET A 92 0.80 -19.10 0.28
C MET A 92 0.38 -17.70 0.76
N LEU A 93 -0.88 -17.35 0.61
CA LEU A 93 -1.44 -16.10 1.12
C LEU A 93 -1.83 -16.29 2.59
N ASP A 94 -1.22 -15.52 3.49
CA ASP A 94 -1.43 -15.61 4.93
C ASP A 94 -2.41 -14.54 5.45
N SER A 95 -2.67 -13.48 4.70
CA SER A 95 -3.67 -12.47 5.04
C SER A 95 -5.07 -12.91 4.61
N LYS A 96 -6.06 -12.51 5.39
CA LYS A 96 -7.48 -12.66 5.02
C LYS A 96 -7.84 -11.72 3.88
N ALA A 97 -9.01 -11.94 3.27
CA ALA A 97 -9.59 -10.99 2.34
C ALA A 97 -9.70 -9.60 3.00
N PRO A 98 -9.38 -8.52 2.28
CA PRO A 98 -9.45 -7.17 2.82
C PRO A 98 -10.87 -6.82 3.26
N ASP A 99 -11.03 -6.35 4.50
CA ASP A 99 -12.29 -5.90 5.10
C ASP A 99 -12.21 -4.46 5.61
N GLY A 100 -11.04 -3.82 5.50
CA GLY A 100 -10.75 -2.47 5.97
C GLY A 100 -10.99 -1.38 4.93
N ASP A 101 -11.25 -0.13 5.41
CA ASP A 101 -11.36 1.05 4.54
C ASP A 101 -9.96 1.52 4.10
N PHE A 102 -9.60 1.20 2.86
CA PHE A 102 -8.35 1.61 2.23
C PHE A 102 -8.20 3.13 2.15
N GLN A 103 -9.28 3.86 1.90
CA GLN A 103 -9.23 5.31 1.76
C GLN A 103 -9.01 5.99 3.11
N ALA A 104 -9.66 5.51 4.17
CA ALA A 104 -9.44 5.98 5.53
C ALA A 104 -8.00 5.70 5.99
N PHE A 105 -7.45 4.53 5.68
CA PHE A 105 -6.05 4.20 5.95
C PHE A 105 -5.08 5.19 5.30
N LEU A 106 -5.23 5.50 4.01
CA LEU A 106 -4.37 6.47 3.32
C LEU A 106 -4.49 7.89 3.90
N MET A 107 -5.70 8.30 4.29
CA MET A 107 -5.94 9.66 4.81
C MET A 107 -5.33 9.89 6.20
N ARG A 108 -5.03 8.86 6.96
CA ARG A 108 -4.33 8.95 8.25
C ARG A 108 -2.83 9.24 8.11
N GLN A 109 -2.24 9.01 6.93
CA GLN A 109 -0.82 9.22 6.70
C GLN A 109 -0.54 10.61 6.15
N GLY A 110 0.32 11.38 6.82
CA GLY A 110 0.68 12.75 6.44
C GLY A 110 1.22 12.88 5.03
N ARG A 111 1.94 11.85 4.52
CA ARG A 111 2.47 11.82 3.14
C ARG A 111 1.39 11.96 2.06
N PHE A 112 0.14 11.56 2.35
CA PHE A 112 -0.98 11.69 1.42
C PHE A 112 -1.79 12.98 1.61
N ALA A 113 -1.51 13.77 2.65
CA ALA A 113 -2.21 15.04 2.91
C ALA A 113 -2.04 16.05 1.77
N ALA A 114 -0.87 16.09 1.13
CA ALA A 114 -0.62 16.93 -0.04
C ALA A 114 -1.49 16.55 -1.24
N LEU A 115 -1.69 15.25 -1.48
CA LEU A 115 -2.56 14.74 -2.55
C LEU A 115 -4.02 15.13 -2.31
N ARG A 116 -4.47 15.17 -1.06
CA ARG A 116 -5.81 15.65 -0.69
C ARG A 116 -6.02 17.12 -1.08
N ARG A 117 -5.01 17.97 -0.89
CA ARG A 117 -5.03 19.39 -1.31
C ARG A 117 -5.11 19.51 -2.82
N ILE A 118 -4.32 18.74 -3.55
CA ILE A 118 -4.29 18.75 -5.03
C ILE A 118 -5.66 18.30 -5.58
N ARG A 119 -6.22 17.20 -5.07
CA ARG A 119 -7.55 16.71 -5.49
C ARG A 119 -8.66 17.70 -5.18
N ARG A 120 -8.61 18.39 -4.03
CA ARG A 120 -9.59 19.44 -3.69
C ARG A 120 -9.49 20.63 -4.67
N ARG A 121 -8.27 21.08 -4.99
CA ARG A 121 -8.03 22.16 -5.98
C ARG A 121 -8.47 21.75 -7.38
N ALA A 122 -8.16 20.54 -7.81
CA ALA A 122 -8.58 20.02 -9.11
C ALA A 122 -10.10 19.90 -9.23
N ARG A 123 -10.80 19.42 -8.19
CA ARG A 123 -12.27 19.38 -8.15
C ARG A 123 -12.89 20.78 -8.13
N ALA A 124 -12.33 21.72 -7.39
CA ALA A 124 -12.78 23.10 -7.35
C ALA A 124 -12.60 23.77 -8.72
N SER A 125 -11.46 23.59 -9.37
CA SER A 125 -11.18 24.14 -10.70
C SER A 125 -12.07 23.51 -11.80
N ALA A 126 -12.36 22.22 -11.70
CA ALA A 126 -13.28 21.54 -12.61
C ALA A 126 -14.74 22.02 -12.44
N LYS A 127 -15.18 22.21 -11.19
CA LYS A 127 -16.51 22.78 -10.87
C LYS A 127 -16.64 24.21 -11.40
N TRP A 128 -15.56 25.01 -11.26
CA TRP A 128 -15.51 26.38 -11.77
C TRP A 128 -15.55 26.43 -13.29
N ARG A 129 -14.79 25.57 -14.00
CA ARG A 129 -14.85 25.44 -15.46
C ARG A 129 -16.23 25.03 -15.98
N LYS A 130 -16.90 24.09 -15.28
CA LYS A 130 -18.26 23.67 -15.62
C LYS A 130 -19.26 24.82 -15.45
N LYS A 131 -19.12 25.62 -14.40
CA LYS A 131 -19.97 26.80 -14.15
C LYS A 131 -19.80 27.88 -15.24
N ARG A 132 -18.55 28.09 -15.73
CA ARG A 132 -18.29 29.07 -16.82
C ARG A 132 -18.82 28.57 -18.17
N ARG A 133 -18.78 27.29 -18.46
CA ARG A 133 -19.34 26.72 -19.70
C ARG A 133 -20.86 26.69 -19.70
N GLY A 134 -21.48 26.51 -18.54
CA GLY A 134 -22.93 26.56 -18.40
C GLY A 134 -23.52 27.98 -18.35
N GLY A 135 -22.68 29.01 -18.12
CA GLY A 135 -23.10 30.42 -18.13
C GLY A 135 -22.87 31.17 -19.46
N ALA A 136 -22.30 30.50 -20.47
CA ALA A 136 -22.04 31.10 -21.80
C ALA A 136 -23.18 30.85 -22.81
N GLY A 137 -24.33 30.47 -22.36
CA GLY A 137 -25.51 30.19 -23.16
C GLY A 137 -26.62 31.23 -23.03
N THR A 138 -26.28 32.53 -23.11
CA THR A 138 -27.27 33.59 -23.45
C THR A 138 -26.57 34.94 -23.53
N CYS A 139 -25.96 35.25 -24.64
CA CYS A 139 -25.85 36.62 -25.16
C CYS A 139 -25.20 36.66 -26.54
N TRP A 140 -25.92 36.25 -27.55
CA TRP A 140 -25.69 36.69 -28.92
C TRP A 140 -27.04 36.62 -29.65
N LYS A 141 -27.90 37.60 -29.33
CA LYS A 141 -28.96 38.09 -30.23
C LYS A 141 -29.07 39.57 -29.99
N CYS A 142 -28.34 40.33 -30.75
CA CYS A 142 -28.64 41.62 -31.29
C CYS A 142 -27.65 41.88 -32.42
#